data_228d1ee7c106a77a054e017ff5e53ec9
#
_entry.id   228d1ee7c106a77a054e017ff5e53ec9
#
_cell.length_a   1.000
_cell.length_b   1.000
_cell.length_c   1.000
_cell.angle_alpha   90.00
_cell.angle_beta   90.00
_cell.angle_gamma   90.00
#
_symmetry.space_group_name_H-M   'P 1'
#
loop_
_entity.id
_entity.type
_entity.pdbx_description
1 polymer ?
#
loop_
_entity_poly.entity_id
_entity_poly.type
_entity_poly.pdbx_seq_one_letter_code
_entity_poly.pdbx_strand_id
1 'polypeptide(L)'
;MPEVLTLDVGHTFLFPDPPLGEVYARAAARYGVQVTPAWAERAWEHAWEHAKGQQEGLIYGTTYEEGLDFWLKVNRRVFQDHGLSPEELHAFVSDLYLGYGRAKLWRVDPGLDRLLDLCAELDVPVALVSNWDVRLRGLLDELGLLDRFQEVIISAEVGIEKPDPAIFEHALQRLGRAPERAVHVGDTWNDDILGARKFGMKAIWLAPPLRAVPEALPGVARLESLGILAQHLSHSSCTAG
;
A
#
# COMPACT_ATOMS: atom_id res chain seq x y z
N MET A 1 4.09 -11.87 -22.04
CA MET A 1 3.54 -12.16 -20.69
C MET A 1 4.61 -11.96 -19.65
N PRO A 2 4.31 -11.40 -18.47
CA PRO A 2 5.24 -11.45 -17.35
C PRO A 2 5.39 -12.89 -16.84
N GLU A 3 6.55 -13.21 -16.27
CA GLU A 3 6.76 -14.49 -15.56
C GLU A 3 6.45 -14.39 -14.06
N VAL A 4 6.27 -13.18 -13.56
CA VAL A 4 5.86 -12.88 -12.19
C VAL A 4 5.24 -11.49 -12.12
N LEU A 5 4.21 -11.33 -11.29
CA LEU A 5 3.67 -10.04 -10.85
C LEU A 5 4.07 -9.78 -9.40
N THR A 6 4.43 -8.54 -9.12
CA THR A 6 4.47 -8.04 -7.74
C THR A 6 3.47 -6.90 -7.59
N LEU A 7 2.68 -6.89 -6.53
CA LEU A 7 1.66 -5.87 -6.26
C LEU A 7 2.03 -5.08 -5.00
N ASP A 8 1.85 -3.78 -5.03
CA ASP A 8 1.67 -3.00 -3.81
C ASP A 8 0.28 -3.27 -3.22
N VAL A 9 0.02 -2.81 -2.00
CA VAL A 9 -1.21 -3.06 -1.25
C VAL A 9 -2.08 -1.82 -1.15
N GLY A 10 -1.57 -0.77 -0.48
CA GLY A 10 -2.32 0.45 -0.19
C GLY A 10 -2.69 1.22 -1.44
N HIS A 11 -3.95 1.61 -1.61
CA HIS A 11 -4.45 2.31 -2.79
C HIS A 11 -4.21 1.59 -4.14
N THR A 12 -3.60 0.41 -4.11
CA THR A 12 -3.44 -0.50 -5.25
C THR A 12 -4.61 -1.48 -5.32
N PHE A 13 -4.89 -2.19 -4.24
CA PHE A 13 -6.10 -3.03 -4.12
C PHE A 13 -6.80 -2.94 -2.77
N LEU A 14 -6.18 -2.32 -1.77
CA LEU A 14 -6.74 -2.18 -0.43
C LEU A 14 -6.97 -0.69 -0.13
N PHE A 15 -8.23 -0.33 0.07
CA PHE A 15 -8.69 1.05 0.25
C PHE A 15 -9.37 1.21 1.59
N PRO A 16 -9.12 2.31 2.35
CA PRO A 16 -9.88 2.60 3.55
C PRO A 16 -11.39 2.68 3.26
N ASP A 17 -12.19 1.99 4.05
CA ASP A 17 -13.65 2.04 3.99
C ASP A 17 -14.25 1.89 5.40
N PRO A 18 -14.91 2.93 5.95
CA PRO A 18 -15.18 4.26 5.36
C PRO A 18 -13.90 5.06 5.03
N PRO A 19 -14.02 6.15 4.24
CA PRO A 19 -12.90 7.05 3.97
C PRO A 19 -12.19 7.50 5.24
N LEU A 20 -10.87 7.70 5.16
CA LEU A 20 -10.01 8.03 6.31
C LEU A 20 -10.56 9.20 7.12
N GLY A 21 -10.94 10.30 6.46
CA GLY A 21 -11.50 11.48 7.14
C GLY A 21 -12.76 11.20 7.94
N GLU A 22 -13.62 10.26 7.51
CA GLU A 22 -14.81 9.85 8.27
C GLU A 22 -14.43 9.05 9.52
N VAL A 23 -13.48 8.11 9.38
CA VAL A 23 -12.98 7.32 10.52
C VAL A 23 -12.39 8.25 11.57
N TYR A 24 -11.55 9.20 11.15
CA TYR A 24 -10.91 10.18 12.02
C TYR A 24 -11.90 11.11 12.71
N ALA A 25 -12.86 11.67 11.98
CA ALA A 25 -13.90 12.55 12.57
C ALA A 25 -14.74 11.81 13.61
N ARG A 26 -15.16 10.57 13.34
CA ARG A 26 -15.92 9.74 14.29
C ARG A 26 -15.08 9.36 15.51
N ALA A 27 -13.80 9.04 15.33
CA ALA A 27 -12.92 8.71 16.44
C ALA A 27 -12.65 9.94 17.33
N ALA A 28 -12.35 11.11 16.73
CA ALA A 28 -12.09 12.36 17.45
C ALA A 28 -13.30 12.81 18.28
N ALA A 29 -14.53 12.61 17.77
CA ALA A 29 -15.74 12.96 18.49
C ALA A 29 -15.88 12.24 19.84
N ARG A 30 -15.32 11.03 20.00
CA ARG A 30 -15.32 10.29 21.28
C ARG A 30 -14.45 10.96 22.35
N TYR A 31 -13.53 11.80 21.93
CA TYR A 31 -12.63 12.59 22.79
C TYR A 31 -13.06 14.08 22.85
N GLY A 32 -14.31 14.39 22.47
CA GLY A 32 -14.85 15.76 22.52
C GLY A 32 -14.38 16.68 21.39
N VAL A 33 -13.58 16.19 20.45
CA VAL A 33 -13.08 16.96 19.30
C VAL A 33 -14.03 16.84 18.12
N GLN A 34 -14.61 17.98 17.69
CA GLN A 34 -15.54 18.03 16.57
C GLN A 34 -14.82 18.57 15.33
N VAL A 35 -14.61 17.71 14.34
CA VAL A 35 -14.03 18.06 13.04
C VAL A 35 -14.85 17.47 11.91
N THR A 36 -14.78 18.07 10.72
CA THR A 36 -15.43 17.51 9.54
C THR A 36 -14.53 16.45 8.88
N PRO A 37 -15.09 15.43 8.20
CA PRO A 37 -14.31 14.47 7.44
C PRO A 37 -13.31 15.11 6.47
N ALA A 38 -13.75 16.13 5.72
CA ALA A 38 -12.89 16.82 4.76
C ALA A 38 -11.74 17.61 5.43
N TRP A 39 -11.93 18.11 6.64
CA TRP A 39 -10.85 18.72 7.41
C TRP A 39 -9.85 17.64 7.87
N ALA A 40 -10.35 16.54 8.44
CA ALA A 40 -9.52 15.46 8.94
C ALA A 40 -8.65 14.84 7.84
N GLU A 41 -9.21 14.63 6.65
CA GLU A 41 -8.49 14.15 5.46
C GLU A 41 -7.30 15.06 5.13
N ARG A 42 -7.56 16.37 4.92
CA ARG A 42 -6.49 17.31 4.58
C ARG A 42 -5.45 17.50 5.67
N ALA A 43 -5.89 17.55 6.94
CA ALA A 43 -4.97 17.68 8.07
C ALA A 43 -4.05 16.46 8.19
N TRP A 44 -4.62 15.26 7.94
CA TRP A 44 -3.86 14.02 7.93
C TRP A 44 -2.83 13.98 6.78
N GLU A 45 -3.22 14.33 5.55
CA GLU A 45 -2.32 14.38 4.39
C GLU A 45 -1.10 15.27 4.68
N HIS A 46 -1.33 16.49 5.18
CA HIS A 46 -0.25 17.41 5.55
C HIS A 46 0.65 16.86 6.67
N ALA A 47 0.05 16.25 7.68
CA ALA A 47 0.79 15.71 8.81
C ALA A 47 1.61 14.47 8.42
N TRP A 48 1.05 13.61 7.57
CA TRP A 48 1.71 12.43 7.01
C TRP A 48 2.94 12.81 6.18
N GLU A 49 2.79 13.71 5.21
CA GLU A 49 3.91 14.18 4.38
C GLU A 49 5.03 14.81 5.23
N HIS A 50 4.66 15.59 6.23
CA HIS A 50 5.64 16.16 7.15
C HIS A 50 6.36 15.08 7.97
N ALA A 51 5.63 14.13 8.54
CA ALA A 51 6.21 13.06 9.35
C ALA A 51 7.12 12.14 8.50
N LYS A 52 6.68 11.80 7.27
CA LYS A 52 7.48 11.07 6.29
C LYS A 52 8.80 11.78 5.99
N GLY A 53 8.76 13.09 5.78
CA GLY A 53 9.96 13.88 5.49
C GLY A 53 10.92 14.07 6.67
N GLN A 54 10.50 13.78 7.91
CA GLN A 54 11.32 13.85 9.12
C GLN A 54 11.78 12.48 9.62
N GLN A 55 11.30 11.40 9.00
CA GLN A 55 11.61 10.05 9.45
C GLN A 55 13.01 9.63 9.00
N GLU A 56 13.82 9.19 9.96
CA GLU A 56 15.08 8.51 9.69
C GLU A 56 14.86 7.00 9.67
N GLY A 57 15.36 6.30 8.64
CA GLY A 57 15.13 4.87 8.46
C GLY A 57 13.72 4.56 7.92
N LEU A 58 13.22 3.37 8.22
CA LEU A 58 11.91 2.91 7.76
C LEU A 58 10.77 3.78 8.28
N ILE A 59 9.80 4.11 7.41
CA ILE A 59 8.66 4.96 7.76
C ILE A 59 7.89 4.38 8.95
N TYR A 60 7.60 3.09 8.93
CA TYR A 60 6.78 2.43 9.96
C TYR A 60 7.59 1.64 10.99
N GLY A 61 8.95 1.72 10.93
CA GLY A 61 9.83 0.88 11.77
C GLY A 61 9.69 -0.61 11.47
N THR A 62 10.17 -1.43 12.41
CA THR A 62 10.18 -2.90 12.32
C THR A 62 9.38 -3.58 13.44
N THR A 63 8.86 -2.81 14.37
CA THR A 63 8.07 -3.29 15.50
C THR A 63 6.70 -2.63 15.58
N TYR A 64 5.81 -3.21 16.37
CA TYR A 64 4.49 -2.63 16.65
C TYR A 64 4.62 -1.25 17.32
N GLU A 65 5.54 -1.12 18.28
CA GLU A 65 5.77 0.10 19.03
C GLU A 65 6.32 1.22 18.12
N GLU A 66 7.29 0.91 17.26
CA GLU A 66 7.85 1.88 16.31
C GLU A 66 6.77 2.38 15.32
N GLY A 67 5.93 1.45 14.83
CA GLY A 67 4.79 1.81 13.99
C GLY A 67 3.79 2.70 14.73
N LEU A 68 3.43 2.38 15.97
CA LEU A 68 2.55 3.21 16.79
C LEU A 68 3.16 4.60 17.05
N ASP A 69 4.45 4.67 17.36
CA ASP A 69 5.17 5.93 17.58
C ASP A 69 5.16 6.83 16.33
N PHE A 70 5.34 6.25 15.15
CA PHE A 70 5.20 7.00 13.90
C PHE A 70 3.80 7.61 13.78
N TRP A 71 2.75 6.83 14.00
CA TRP A 71 1.38 7.32 13.94
C TRP A 71 1.03 8.31 15.05
N LEU A 72 1.66 8.21 16.22
CA LEU A 72 1.57 9.24 17.26
C LEU A 72 2.18 10.57 16.80
N LYS A 73 3.32 10.56 16.12
CA LYS A 73 3.93 11.78 15.54
C LYS A 73 2.99 12.44 14.52
N VAL A 74 2.42 11.65 13.60
CA VAL A 74 1.45 12.14 12.62
C VAL A 74 0.25 12.80 13.32
N ASN A 75 -0.39 12.07 14.23
CA ASN A 75 -1.62 12.50 14.86
C ASN A 75 -1.43 13.66 15.86
N ARG A 76 -0.26 13.75 16.51
CA ARG A 76 0.10 14.92 17.32
C ARG A 76 0.06 16.19 16.48
N ARG A 77 0.52 16.13 15.23
CA ARG A 77 0.46 17.26 14.33
C ARG A 77 -0.96 17.55 13.84
N VAL A 78 -1.75 16.51 13.53
CA VAL A 78 -3.16 16.69 13.12
C VAL A 78 -3.95 17.43 14.21
N PHE A 79 -3.80 17.04 15.48
CA PHE A 79 -4.63 17.51 16.58
C PHE A 79 -3.93 18.48 17.54
N GLN A 80 -2.80 19.07 17.16
CA GLN A 80 -1.99 19.97 18.02
C GLN A 80 -2.79 21.13 18.64
N ASP A 81 -3.81 21.63 17.93
CA ASP A 81 -4.60 22.81 18.36
C ASP A 81 -6.00 22.41 18.90
N HIS A 82 -6.22 21.12 19.18
CA HIS A 82 -7.55 20.60 19.57
C HIS A 82 -7.66 20.24 21.07
N GLY A 83 -6.64 20.54 21.86
CA GLY A 83 -6.68 20.45 23.33
C GLY A 83 -6.68 19.03 23.90
N LEU A 84 -6.35 18.01 23.10
CA LEU A 84 -6.16 16.65 23.60
C LEU A 84 -4.94 16.59 24.54
N SER A 85 -5.10 15.98 25.72
CA SER A 85 -3.96 15.65 26.56
C SER A 85 -3.06 14.59 25.90
N PRO A 86 -1.80 14.45 26.30
CA PRO A 86 -0.93 13.39 25.79
C PRO A 86 -1.53 11.98 25.93
N GLU A 87 -2.21 11.73 27.05
CA GLU A 87 -2.87 10.45 27.35
C GLU A 87 -4.07 10.20 26.44
N GLU A 88 -4.91 11.23 26.23
CA GLU A 88 -6.06 11.15 25.32
C GLU A 88 -5.59 10.96 23.86
N LEU A 89 -4.56 11.68 23.44
CA LEU A 89 -3.98 11.51 22.12
C LEU A 89 -3.43 10.09 21.93
N HIS A 90 -2.70 9.58 22.92
CA HIS A 90 -2.16 8.22 22.87
C HIS A 90 -3.28 7.18 22.77
N ALA A 91 -4.33 7.29 23.59
CA ALA A 91 -5.48 6.38 23.53
C ALA A 91 -6.20 6.46 22.19
N PHE A 92 -6.46 7.68 21.69
CA PHE A 92 -7.06 7.92 20.38
C PHE A 92 -6.26 7.26 19.24
N VAL A 93 -4.94 7.47 19.21
CA VAL A 93 -4.09 6.90 18.15
C VAL A 93 -3.98 5.39 18.26
N SER A 94 -3.89 4.86 19.49
CA SER A 94 -3.88 3.40 19.72
C SER A 94 -5.16 2.74 19.21
N ASP A 95 -6.32 3.34 19.45
CA ASP A 95 -7.62 2.86 18.93
C ASP A 95 -7.64 2.84 17.39
N LEU A 96 -7.14 3.91 16.75
CA LEU A 96 -7.03 3.98 15.29
C LEU A 96 -6.02 2.96 14.77
N TYR A 97 -4.87 2.86 15.41
CA TYR A 97 -3.81 1.94 15.00
C TYR A 97 -4.30 0.50 15.04
N LEU A 98 -4.93 0.08 16.14
CA LEU A 98 -5.59 -1.23 16.24
C LEU A 98 -6.71 -1.40 15.22
N GLY A 99 -7.52 -0.37 15.02
CA GLY A 99 -8.63 -0.40 14.07
C GLY A 99 -8.20 -0.62 12.63
N TYR A 100 -7.16 0.09 12.18
CA TYR A 100 -6.60 -0.06 10.83
C TYR A 100 -5.80 -1.37 10.63
N GLY A 101 -5.55 -2.11 11.68
CA GLY A 101 -5.07 -3.50 11.59
C GLY A 101 -6.20 -4.54 11.38
N ARG A 102 -7.48 -4.12 11.22
CA ARG A 102 -8.64 -5.00 11.11
C ARG A 102 -9.38 -4.81 9.79
N ALA A 103 -9.85 -5.91 9.21
CA ALA A 103 -10.53 -5.95 7.92
C ALA A 103 -11.71 -4.97 7.79
N LYS A 104 -12.44 -4.71 8.88
CA LYS A 104 -13.64 -3.85 8.92
C LYS A 104 -13.43 -2.39 8.46
N LEU A 105 -12.20 -1.91 8.39
CA LEU A 105 -11.88 -0.57 7.92
C LEU A 105 -11.30 -0.55 6.50
N TRP A 106 -11.41 -1.68 5.78
CA TRP A 106 -10.82 -1.82 4.47
C TRP A 106 -11.79 -2.42 3.46
N ARG A 107 -11.68 -1.96 2.24
CA ARG A 107 -12.36 -2.52 1.07
C ARG A 107 -11.32 -3.02 0.10
N VAL A 108 -11.48 -4.26 -0.36
CA VAL A 108 -10.66 -4.88 -1.41
C VAL A 108 -11.18 -4.48 -2.78
N ASP A 109 -10.28 -4.17 -3.72
CA ASP A 109 -10.64 -3.92 -5.12
C ASP A 109 -11.30 -5.16 -5.73
N PRO A 110 -12.49 -5.04 -6.36
CA PRO A 110 -13.20 -6.19 -6.93
C PRO A 110 -12.47 -6.85 -8.10
N GLY A 111 -11.48 -6.16 -8.68
CA GLY A 111 -10.64 -6.71 -9.75
C GLY A 111 -9.53 -7.63 -9.27
N LEU A 112 -9.23 -7.64 -7.96
CA LEU A 112 -8.14 -8.44 -7.41
C LEU A 112 -8.37 -9.93 -7.60
N ASP A 113 -9.53 -10.45 -7.19
CA ASP A 113 -9.84 -11.89 -7.31
C ASP A 113 -9.69 -12.38 -8.74
N ARG A 114 -10.27 -11.64 -9.68
CA ARG A 114 -10.15 -11.97 -11.11
C ARG A 114 -8.71 -11.96 -11.60
N LEU A 115 -7.90 -11.01 -11.15
CA LEU A 115 -6.47 -10.95 -11.49
C LEU A 115 -5.72 -12.16 -10.95
N LEU A 116 -5.93 -12.49 -9.67
CA LEU A 116 -5.26 -13.62 -9.02
C LEU A 116 -5.67 -14.97 -9.63
N ASP A 117 -6.96 -15.16 -9.93
CA ASP A 117 -7.46 -16.36 -10.57
C ASP A 117 -6.83 -16.53 -11.97
N LEU A 118 -6.79 -15.46 -12.77
CA LEU A 118 -6.16 -15.48 -14.08
C LEU A 118 -4.65 -15.75 -13.98
N CYS A 119 -3.95 -15.16 -13.02
CA CYS A 119 -2.53 -15.44 -12.81
C CYS A 119 -2.29 -16.89 -12.45
N ALA A 120 -3.15 -17.50 -11.63
CA ALA A 120 -3.09 -18.93 -11.30
C ALA A 120 -3.34 -19.81 -12.55
N GLU A 121 -4.33 -19.49 -13.37
CA GLU A 121 -4.60 -20.21 -14.65
C GLU A 121 -3.41 -20.12 -15.62
N LEU A 122 -2.66 -19.03 -15.61
CA LEU A 122 -1.52 -18.78 -16.48
C LEU A 122 -0.17 -19.21 -15.89
N ASP A 123 -0.16 -19.79 -14.69
CA ASP A 123 1.04 -20.17 -13.93
C ASP A 123 2.00 -18.97 -13.71
N VAL A 124 1.42 -17.79 -13.48
CA VAL A 124 2.14 -16.55 -13.16
C VAL A 124 2.07 -16.31 -11.64
N PRO A 125 3.17 -16.53 -10.90
CA PRO A 125 3.20 -16.27 -9.47
C PRO A 125 2.96 -14.79 -9.17
N VAL A 126 2.24 -14.52 -8.07
CA VAL A 126 1.99 -13.17 -7.58
C VAL A 126 2.56 -13.01 -6.19
N ALA A 127 3.35 -11.95 -5.97
CA ALA A 127 3.85 -11.58 -4.65
C ALA A 127 3.36 -10.19 -4.26
N LEU A 128 3.31 -9.91 -2.96
CA LEU A 128 3.14 -8.56 -2.43
C LEU A 128 4.49 -7.94 -2.08
N VAL A 129 4.65 -6.64 -2.38
CA VAL A 129 5.80 -5.82 -1.96
C VAL A 129 5.26 -4.48 -1.48
N SER A 130 5.17 -4.30 -0.17
CA SER A 130 4.50 -3.13 0.40
C SER A 130 5.30 -2.45 1.51
N ASN A 131 5.30 -1.11 1.47
CA ASN A 131 5.73 -0.29 2.58
C ASN A 131 4.58 -0.25 3.60
N TRP A 132 4.68 -1.09 4.62
CA TRP A 132 3.66 -1.23 5.66
C TRP A 132 4.30 -1.72 6.96
N ASP A 133 3.60 -1.53 8.07
CA ASP A 133 4.00 -2.02 9.38
C ASP A 133 3.61 -3.50 9.59
N VAL A 134 3.99 -4.02 10.74
CA VAL A 134 3.82 -5.44 11.10
C VAL A 134 2.37 -5.94 11.14
N ARG A 135 1.36 -5.05 11.10
CA ARG A 135 -0.06 -5.43 11.13
C ARG A 135 -0.58 -5.98 9.81
N LEU A 136 0.11 -5.70 8.68
CA LEU A 136 -0.40 -6.07 7.35
C LEU A 136 -0.63 -7.57 7.21
N ARG A 137 0.26 -8.40 7.72
CA ARG A 137 0.12 -9.85 7.59
C ARG A 137 -1.16 -10.37 8.26
N GLY A 138 -1.45 -9.93 9.48
CA GLY A 138 -2.69 -10.27 10.17
C GLY A 138 -3.94 -9.69 9.49
N LEU A 139 -3.82 -8.51 8.88
CA LEU A 139 -4.91 -7.90 8.10
C LEU A 139 -5.22 -8.72 6.84
N LEU A 140 -4.20 -9.18 6.11
CA LEU A 140 -4.37 -10.03 4.93
C LEU A 140 -4.99 -11.39 5.29
N ASP A 141 -4.60 -11.96 6.43
CA ASP A 141 -5.19 -13.20 6.95
C ASP A 141 -6.68 -13.02 7.28
N GLU A 142 -7.05 -11.94 8.00
CA GLU A 142 -8.46 -11.62 8.31
C GLU A 142 -9.30 -11.38 7.05
N LEU A 143 -8.70 -10.86 5.98
CA LEU A 143 -9.34 -10.67 4.68
C LEU A 143 -9.40 -11.96 3.83
N GLY A 144 -8.79 -13.06 4.27
CA GLY A 144 -8.68 -14.31 3.49
C GLY A 144 -7.80 -14.18 2.26
N LEU A 145 -6.86 -13.23 2.26
CA LEU A 145 -5.99 -12.95 1.11
C LEU A 145 -4.57 -13.51 1.26
N LEU A 146 -4.14 -13.84 2.48
CA LEU A 146 -2.73 -14.20 2.74
C LEU A 146 -2.24 -15.33 1.86
N ASP A 147 -3.01 -16.41 1.75
CA ASP A 147 -2.68 -17.63 0.99
C ASP A 147 -2.87 -17.47 -0.54
N ARG A 148 -3.38 -16.33 -0.99
CA ARG A 148 -3.54 -16.03 -2.42
C ARG A 148 -2.24 -15.56 -3.07
N PHE A 149 -1.24 -15.18 -2.28
CA PHE A 149 0.06 -14.69 -2.72
C PHE A 149 1.14 -15.72 -2.44
N GLN A 150 2.02 -15.92 -3.40
CA GLN A 150 3.13 -16.87 -3.25
C GLN A 150 4.19 -16.35 -2.27
N GLU A 151 4.39 -15.03 -2.24
CA GLU A 151 5.26 -14.35 -1.28
C GLU A 151 4.63 -13.04 -0.82
N VAL A 152 4.82 -12.69 0.44
CA VAL A 152 4.37 -11.42 1.03
C VAL A 152 5.57 -10.74 1.69
N ILE A 153 6.03 -9.65 1.06
CA ILE A 153 7.18 -8.87 1.49
C ILE A 153 6.67 -7.56 2.07
N ILE A 154 6.85 -7.39 3.36
CA ILE A 154 6.43 -6.21 4.13
C ILE A 154 7.68 -5.50 4.61
N SER A 155 7.80 -4.18 4.35
CA SER A 155 8.99 -3.40 4.69
C SER A 155 9.39 -3.53 6.16
N ALA A 156 8.43 -3.52 7.09
CA ALA A 156 8.68 -3.70 8.52
C ALA A 156 9.27 -5.08 8.88
N GLU A 157 8.98 -6.13 8.09
CA GLU A 157 9.50 -7.48 8.36
C GLU A 157 10.90 -7.70 7.81
N VAL A 158 11.21 -7.03 6.65
CA VAL A 158 12.50 -7.23 5.97
C VAL A 158 13.52 -6.12 6.25
N GLY A 159 13.09 -5.03 6.90
CA GLY A 159 13.97 -3.91 7.23
C GLY A 159 14.36 -3.05 6.03
N ILE A 160 13.62 -3.14 4.91
CA ILE A 160 13.89 -2.44 3.65
C ILE A 160 12.56 -1.94 3.10
N GLU A 161 12.51 -0.72 2.55
CA GLU A 161 11.29 -0.17 1.97
C GLU A 161 11.51 0.38 0.55
N LYS A 162 10.43 0.40 -0.24
CA LYS A 162 10.42 1.10 -1.55
C LYS A 162 10.68 2.60 -1.33
N PRO A 163 11.45 3.27 -2.19
CA PRO A 163 11.92 2.85 -3.50
C PRO A 163 13.29 2.16 -3.52
N ASP A 164 13.81 1.63 -2.39
CA ASP A 164 15.08 0.91 -2.40
C ASP A 164 14.94 -0.36 -3.27
N PRO A 165 15.80 -0.54 -4.31
CA PRO A 165 15.78 -1.72 -5.15
C PRO A 165 15.90 -3.04 -4.40
N ALA A 166 16.54 -3.05 -3.24
CA ALA A 166 16.79 -4.25 -2.45
C ALA A 166 15.49 -4.95 -1.98
N ILE A 167 14.38 -4.22 -1.81
CA ILE A 167 13.10 -4.86 -1.45
C ILE A 167 12.54 -5.69 -2.61
N PHE A 168 12.69 -5.21 -3.85
CA PHE A 168 12.28 -5.93 -5.06
C PHE A 168 13.20 -7.12 -5.33
N GLU A 169 14.52 -6.94 -5.10
CA GLU A 169 15.49 -8.03 -5.17
C GLU A 169 15.12 -9.15 -4.19
N HIS A 170 14.80 -8.80 -2.94
CA HIS A 170 14.38 -9.76 -1.94
C HIS A 170 13.16 -10.57 -2.39
N ALA A 171 12.15 -9.91 -2.96
CA ALA A 171 10.94 -10.56 -3.47
C ALA A 171 11.25 -11.52 -4.63
N LEU A 172 12.05 -11.08 -5.61
CA LEU A 172 12.36 -11.90 -6.79
C LEU A 172 13.32 -13.05 -6.50
N GLN A 173 14.23 -12.90 -5.54
CA GLN A 173 15.08 -14.00 -5.08
C GLN A 173 14.26 -15.15 -4.49
N ARG A 174 13.23 -14.83 -3.67
CA ARG A 174 12.33 -15.84 -3.09
C ARG A 174 11.50 -16.57 -4.14
N LEU A 175 11.17 -15.88 -5.23
CA LEU A 175 10.42 -16.46 -6.35
C LEU A 175 11.32 -17.12 -7.42
N GLY A 176 12.64 -16.96 -7.33
CA GLY A 176 13.57 -17.50 -8.32
C GLY A 176 13.37 -16.88 -9.71
N ARG A 177 13.09 -15.57 -9.80
CA ARG A 177 12.79 -14.86 -11.06
C ARG A 177 13.76 -13.70 -11.31
N ALA A 178 14.01 -13.43 -12.60
CA ALA A 178 14.82 -12.30 -13.04
C ALA A 178 14.00 -11.02 -13.17
N PRO A 179 14.55 -9.82 -12.89
CA PRO A 179 13.80 -8.56 -12.90
C PRO A 179 13.23 -8.20 -14.27
N GLU A 180 13.89 -8.53 -15.37
CA GLU A 180 13.44 -8.22 -16.74
C GLU A 180 12.15 -8.96 -17.13
N ARG A 181 11.84 -10.06 -16.43
CA ARG A 181 10.65 -10.88 -16.59
C ARG A 181 9.53 -10.53 -15.62
N ALA A 182 9.83 -9.63 -14.66
CA ALA A 182 8.91 -9.22 -13.61
C ALA A 182 8.22 -7.90 -13.94
N VAL A 183 6.99 -7.78 -13.47
CA VAL A 183 6.19 -6.54 -13.55
C VAL A 183 5.73 -6.18 -12.14
N HIS A 184 6.05 -4.97 -11.68
CA HIS A 184 5.49 -4.40 -10.46
C HIS A 184 4.26 -3.55 -10.78
N VAL A 185 3.24 -3.64 -9.95
CA VAL A 185 1.99 -2.89 -10.07
C VAL A 185 1.76 -2.10 -8.79
N GLY A 186 1.62 -0.79 -8.89
CA GLY A 186 1.40 0.07 -7.72
C GLY A 186 0.84 1.43 -8.10
N ASP A 187 0.48 2.23 -7.09
CA ASP A 187 -0.15 3.55 -7.26
C ASP A 187 0.80 4.73 -7.05
N THR A 188 1.93 4.51 -6.37
CA THR A 188 2.88 5.54 -6.00
C THR A 188 4.02 5.64 -7.01
N TRP A 189 4.11 6.81 -7.70
CA TRP A 189 5.10 6.99 -8.76
C TRP A 189 6.54 6.78 -8.29
N ASN A 190 6.92 7.38 -7.15
CA ASN A 190 8.30 7.29 -6.67
C ASN A 190 8.62 5.90 -6.10
N ASP A 191 7.77 5.38 -5.21
CA ASP A 191 8.07 4.18 -4.45
C ASP A 191 7.90 2.92 -5.31
N ASP A 192 6.80 2.83 -6.09
CA ASP A 192 6.49 1.66 -6.90
C ASP A 192 7.16 1.73 -8.28
N ILE A 193 6.90 2.83 -9.02
CA ILE A 193 7.26 2.87 -10.43
C ILE A 193 8.76 3.12 -10.60
N LEU A 194 9.29 4.19 -10.00
CA LEU A 194 10.72 4.47 -10.09
C LEU A 194 11.56 3.42 -9.36
N GLY A 195 11.11 2.93 -8.19
CA GLY A 195 11.77 1.87 -7.44
C GLY A 195 11.92 0.58 -8.26
N ALA A 196 10.82 0.06 -8.81
CA ALA A 196 10.82 -1.14 -9.65
C ALA A 196 11.67 -0.95 -10.93
N ARG A 197 11.53 0.21 -11.59
CA ARG A 197 12.32 0.53 -12.79
C ARG A 197 13.83 0.60 -12.50
N LYS A 198 14.23 1.16 -11.37
CA LYS A 198 15.62 1.23 -10.93
C LYS A 198 16.22 -0.16 -10.70
N PHE A 199 15.41 -1.12 -10.26
CA PHE A 199 15.82 -2.53 -10.12
C PHE A 199 15.83 -3.29 -11.46
N GLY A 200 15.28 -2.74 -12.54
CA GLY A 200 15.24 -3.40 -13.86
C GLY A 200 13.90 -4.09 -14.19
N MET A 201 12.92 -4.02 -13.32
CA MET A 201 11.56 -4.54 -13.59
C MET A 201 10.81 -3.63 -14.56
N LYS A 202 9.77 -4.18 -15.21
CA LYS A 202 8.71 -3.36 -15.80
C LYS A 202 7.75 -2.91 -14.70
N ALA A 203 7.00 -1.83 -14.96
CA ALA A 203 6.06 -1.31 -13.99
C ALA A 203 4.71 -0.93 -14.63
N ILE A 204 3.65 -1.09 -13.85
CA ILE A 204 2.30 -0.64 -14.19
C ILE A 204 1.87 0.33 -13.11
N TRP A 205 1.63 1.57 -13.51
CA TRP A 205 1.14 2.60 -12.63
C TRP A 205 -0.39 2.61 -12.63
N LEU A 206 -0.98 2.27 -11.49
CA LEU A 206 -2.42 2.38 -11.28
C LEU A 206 -2.75 3.82 -10.90
N ALA A 207 -3.36 4.56 -11.82
CA ALA A 207 -3.67 5.96 -11.59
C ALA A 207 -4.97 6.39 -12.29
N PRO A 208 -5.75 7.31 -11.67
CA PRO A 208 -6.94 7.85 -12.31
C PRO A 208 -6.62 8.51 -13.65
N PRO A 209 -7.58 8.54 -14.61
CA PRO A 209 -7.35 9.05 -15.98
C PRO A 209 -6.78 10.45 -16.05
N LEU A 210 -7.20 11.33 -15.11
CA LEU A 210 -6.83 12.75 -15.09
C LEU A 210 -5.52 13.04 -14.33
N ARG A 211 -4.91 12.05 -13.69
CA ARG A 211 -3.62 12.26 -13.01
C ARG A 211 -2.53 12.38 -14.06
N ALA A 212 -1.82 13.50 -14.07
CA ALA A 212 -0.72 13.74 -15.01
C ALA A 212 0.36 12.68 -14.84
N VAL A 213 0.87 12.14 -15.95
CA VAL A 213 2.07 11.28 -15.94
C VAL A 213 3.28 12.17 -15.72
N PRO A 214 4.07 11.96 -14.64
CA PRO A 214 5.23 12.83 -14.36
C PRO A 214 6.25 12.84 -15.49
N GLU A 215 6.53 11.67 -16.05
CA GLU A 215 7.40 11.50 -17.23
C GLU A 215 7.09 10.18 -17.96
N ALA A 216 7.37 10.12 -19.25
CA ALA A 216 7.26 8.90 -20.04
C ALA A 216 8.52 8.06 -19.87
N LEU A 217 8.38 6.87 -19.27
CA LEU A 217 9.48 5.94 -19.04
C LEU A 217 9.31 4.65 -19.85
N PRO A 218 10.36 4.16 -20.53
CA PRO A 218 10.34 2.85 -21.19
C PRO A 218 10.00 1.74 -20.18
N GLY A 219 9.12 0.82 -20.55
CA GLY A 219 8.70 -0.30 -19.70
C GLY A 219 7.74 0.08 -18.57
N VAL A 220 7.14 1.27 -18.61
CA VAL A 220 6.05 1.70 -17.73
C VAL A 220 4.77 1.81 -18.55
N ALA A 221 3.70 1.15 -18.08
CA ALA A 221 2.34 1.33 -18.55
C ALA A 221 1.51 2.00 -17.46
N ARG A 222 0.46 2.71 -17.88
CA ARG A 222 -0.56 3.25 -16.97
C ARG A 222 -1.87 2.53 -17.19
N LEU A 223 -2.52 2.10 -16.12
CA LEU A 223 -3.85 1.53 -16.11
C LEU A 223 -4.70 2.17 -15.02
N GLU A 224 -6.01 2.07 -15.15
CA GLU A 224 -6.94 2.67 -14.19
C GLU A 224 -7.36 1.72 -13.07
N SER A 225 -7.23 0.40 -13.28
CA SER A 225 -7.63 -0.61 -12.30
C SER A 225 -6.99 -1.97 -12.54
N LEU A 226 -7.03 -2.84 -11.53
CA LEU A 226 -6.62 -4.24 -11.64
C LEU A 226 -7.53 -5.04 -12.61
N GLY A 227 -8.80 -4.67 -12.70
CA GLY A 227 -9.72 -5.30 -13.65
C GLY A 227 -9.30 -5.10 -15.11
N ILE A 228 -8.77 -3.91 -15.45
CA ILE A 228 -8.21 -3.63 -16.78
C ILE A 228 -6.92 -4.43 -17.01
N LEU A 229 -6.07 -4.55 -15.98
CA LEU A 229 -4.87 -5.38 -16.05
C LEU A 229 -5.23 -6.85 -16.36
N ALA A 230 -6.20 -7.41 -15.64
CA ALA A 230 -6.67 -8.77 -15.90
C ALA A 230 -7.19 -8.96 -17.34
N GLN A 231 -7.91 -7.97 -17.88
CA GLN A 231 -8.34 -8.02 -19.30
C GLN A 231 -7.15 -8.04 -20.28
N HIS A 232 -6.14 -7.20 -20.05
CA HIS A 232 -4.94 -7.17 -20.90
C HIS A 232 -4.17 -8.50 -20.88
N LEU A 233 -4.01 -9.12 -19.70
CA LEU A 233 -3.35 -10.42 -19.57
C LEU A 233 -4.13 -11.53 -20.30
N SER A 234 -5.45 -11.56 -20.18
CA SER A 234 -6.30 -12.56 -20.87
C SER A 234 -6.21 -12.47 -22.38
N HIS A 235 -6.18 -11.25 -22.97
CA HIS A 235 -6.04 -11.08 -24.42
C HIS A 235 -4.66 -11.49 -24.93
N SER A 236 -3.61 -11.24 -24.13
CA SER A 236 -2.24 -11.60 -24.51
C SER A 236 -2.01 -13.12 -24.52
N SER A 237 -2.76 -13.89 -23.74
CA SER A 237 -2.71 -15.36 -23.74
C SER A 237 -3.38 -15.97 -24.97
N CYS A 238 -4.47 -15.38 -25.46
CA CYS A 238 -5.20 -15.85 -26.65
C CYS A 238 -4.43 -15.64 -27.97
N THR A 239 -3.45 -14.75 -28.03
CA THR A 239 -2.67 -14.46 -29.25
C THR A 239 -1.38 -15.24 -29.35
N ALA A 240 -0.99 -15.98 -28.31
CA ALA A 240 0.24 -16.77 -28.22
C ALA A 240 0.03 -18.29 -28.44
N GLY A 241 -1.20 -18.73 -28.69
CA GLY A 241 -1.58 -20.09 -29.09
C GLY A 241 -1.94 -20.16 -30.58
#